data_86bae9e183661b7a16ea7679d401a606
#
_entry.id   86bae9e183661b7a16ea7679d401a606
#
_cell.length_a   1.000
_cell.length_b   1.000
_cell.length_c   1.000
_cell.angle_alpha   90.00
_cell.angle_beta   90.00
_cell.angle_gamma   90.00
#
_symmetry.space_group_name_H-M   'P 1'
#
loop_
_entity.id
_entity.type
_entity.pdbx_description
1 polymer ?
#
loop_
_entity_poly.entity_id
_entity_poly.type
_entity_poly.pdbx_seq_one_letter_code
_entity_poly.pdbx_strand_id
1 'polypeptide(L)'
;MLLTISEWETAIHPTTYAEDYVLVYFGNDNPKCMSDAITYAKAQNKKIKVINYFKKIKQVQNIRPTSLNDFLGLIKNASMVFTASYHGMLFSIYYHKEFQFYTRAHKSRVLSLADRLGVLNHCGDENKIEEYQNVVYENVEKRVEEFRMHSISVLKSMLDE
;
A
#
# COMPACT_ATOMS: atom_id res chain seq x y z
N MET A 1 5.25 -3.37 -12.97
CA MET A 1 5.11 -4.55 -12.09
C MET A 1 5.70 -5.75 -12.82
N LEU A 2 7.02 -5.95 -12.76
CA LEU A 2 7.70 -7.00 -13.52
C LEU A 2 7.84 -8.30 -12.72
N LEU A 3 8.15 -8.19 -11.42
CA LEU A 3 8.34 -9.32 -10.53
C LEU A 3 7.03 -9.74 -9.87
N THR A 4 6.87 -11.03 -9.65
CA THR A 4 5.84 -11.60 -8.78
C THR A 4 6.22 -11.43 -7.31
N ILE A 5 5.28 -11.63 -6.39
CA ILE A 5 5.58 -11.59 -4.96
C ILE A 5 6.58 -12.68 -4.55
N SER A 6 6.49 -13.86 -5.14
CA SER A 6 7.41 -14.97 -4.88
C SER A 6 8.84 -14.63 -5.32
N GLU A 7 9.01 -13.99 -6.48
CA GLU A 7 10.33 -13.53 -6.95
C GLU A 7 10.89 -12.42 -6.04
N TRP A 8 10.04 -11.50 -5.55
CA TRP A 8 10.44 -10.52 -4.54
C TRP A 8 10.91 -11.20 -3.24
N GLU A 9 10.19 -12.18 -2.73
CA GLU A 9 10.51 -12.88 -1.48
C GLU A 9 11.74 -13.78 -1.59
N THR A 10 12.15 -14.17 -2.80
CA THR A 10 13.43 -14.85 -3.02
C THR A 10 14.63 -13.93 -2.78
N ALA A 11 14.50 -12.65 -3.14
CA ALA A 11 15.57 -11.65 -2.98
C ALA A 11 15.51 -10.91 -1.65
N ILE A 12 14.35 -10.86 -1.02
CA ILE A 12 14.09 -10.04 0.17
C ILE A 12 13.35 -10.91 1.20
N HIS A 13 13.81 -10.85 2.45
CA HIS A 13 13.20 -11.57 3.57
C HIS A 13 12.48 -10.57 4.48
N PRO A 14 11.18 -10.29 4.27
CA PRO A 14 10.44 -9.31 5.05
C PRO A 14 10.48 -9.63 6.54
N THR A 15 10.79 -8.63 7.36
CA THR A 15 10.79 -8.76 8.83
C THR A 15 9.39 -9.14 9.32
N THR A 16 9.31 -10.10 10.25
CA THR A 16 8.04 -10.52 10.85
C THR A 16 7.69 -9.64 12.04
N TYR A 17 6.45 -9.20 12.10
CA TYR A 17 5.88 -8.44 13.22
C TYR A 17 4.68 -9.20 13.78
N ALA A 18 4.75 -9.60 15.05
CA ALA A 18 3.71 -10.42 15.69
C ALA A 18 2.47 -9.63 16.14
N GLU A 19 2.54 -8.29 16.15
CA GLU A 19 1.43 -7.45 16.59
C GLU A 19 0.41 -7.23 15.49
N ASP A 20 -0.87 -7.14 15.85
CA ASP A 20 -1.93 -6.68 14.97
C ASP A 20 -2.01 -5.15 14.97
N TYR A 21 -1.85 -4.52 13.80
CA TYR A 21 -1.80 -3.06 13.68
C TYR A 21 -2.33 -2.56 12.34
N VAL A 22 -2.74 -1.30 12.37
CA VAL A 22 -2.99 -0.47 11.20
C VAL A 22 -1.69 0.24 10.83
N LEU A 23 -1.28 0.15 9.58
CA LEU A 23 -0.10 0.84 9.06
C LEU A 23 -0.51 2.13 8.33
N VAL A 24 0.19 3.22 8.62
CA VAL A 24 0.08 4.48 7.89
C VAL A 24 1.40 4.80 7.21
N TYR A 25 1.37 5.03 5.90
CA TYR A 25 2.55 5.41 5.13
C TYR A 25 2.22 6.52 4.13
N PHE A 26 2.66 7.72 4.45
CA PHE A 26 2.62 8.88 3.55
C PHE A 26 3.94 9.63 3.63
N GLY A 27 4.67 9.81 2.56
CA GLY A 27 5.98 10.49 2.60
C GLY A 27 5.93 11.97 3.02
N ASN A 28 4.76 12.64 2.95
CA ASN A 28 4.48 14.01 3.40
C ASN A 28 3.18 14.02 4.20
N ASP A 29 2.90 15.11 4.92
CA ASP A 29 1.66 15.27 5.69
C ASP A 29 0.41 15.05 4.81
N ASN A 30 -0.46 14.14 5.25
CA ASN A 30 -1.79 13.93 4.71
C ASN A 30 -2.78 13.80 5.86
N PRO A 31 -3.41 14.91 6.27
CA PRO A 31 -4.31 14.94 7.44
C PRO A 31 -5.50 14.00 7.31
N LYS A 32 -6.09 13.87 6.11
CA LYS A 32 -7.24 12.97 5.89
C LYS A 32 -6.83 11.50 6.05
N CYS A 33 -5.74 11.07 5.43
CA CYS A 33 -5.20 9.73 5.58
C CYS A 33 -4.98 9.38 7.07
N MET A 34 -4.42 10.30 7.84
CA MET A 34 -4.19 10.09 9.28
C MET A 34 -5.49 10.05 10.08
N SER A 35 -6.45 10.95 9.80
CA SER A 35 -7.75 10.96 10.45
C SER A 35 -8.53 9.68 10.23
N ASP A 36 -8.59 9.21 8.99
CA ASP A 36 -9.31 7.99 8.63
C ASP A 36 -8.65 6.75 9.28
N ALA A 37 -7.30 6.70 9.30
CA ALA A 37 -6.57 5.65 9.99
C ALA A 37 -6.86 5.61 11.50
N ILE A 38 -6.96 6.77 12.15
CA ILE A 38 -7.31 6.87 13.57
C ILE A 38 -8.75 6.38 13.81
N THR A 39 -9.69 6.81 12.96
CA THR A 39 -11.10 6.40 13.05
C THR A 39 -11.22 4.88 12.90
N TYR A 40 -10.61 4.31 11.87
CA TYR A 40 -10.62 2.87 11.63
C TYR A 40 -9.96 2.09 12.77
N ALA A 41 -8.78 2.50 13.21
CA ALA A 41 -8.04 1.80 14.26
C ALA A 41 -8.80 1.80 15.60
N LYS A 42 -9.47 2.90 15.95
CA LYS A 42 -10.34 2.99 17.13
C LYS A 42 -11.53 2.02 17.01
N ALA A 43 -12.21 2.00 15.87
CA ALA A 43 -13.35 1.11 15.64
C ALA A 43 -12.96 -0.37 15.72
N GLN A 44 -11.74 -0.72 15.29
CA GLN A 44 -11.22 -2.08 15.27
C GLN A 44 -10.35 -2.44 16.51
N ASN A 45 -10.22 -1.52 17.48
CA ASN A 45 -9.37 -1.68 18.67
C ASN A 45 -7.92 -2.07 18.33
N LYS A 46 -7.33 -1.42 17.30
CA LYS A 46 -5.98 -1.71 16.81
C LYS A 46 -4.99 -0.60 17.12
N LYS A 47 -3.71 -0.97 17.25
CA LYS A 47 -2.61 -0.01 17.34
C LYS A 47 -2.34 0.62 15.97
N ILE A 48 -1.75 1.82 15.97
CA ILE A 48 -1.32 2.50 14.75
C ILE A 48 0.20 2.57 14.73
N LYS A 49 0.79 2.07 13.64
CA LYS A 49 2.19 2.26 13.28
C LYS A 49 2.28 3.21 12.09
N VAL A 50 3.13 4.23 12.20
CA VAL A 50 3.33 5.21 11.13
C VAL A 50 4.77 5.15 10.65
N ILE A 51 4.96 4.88 9.37
CA ILE A 51 6.26 5.04 8.73
C ILE A 51 6.49 6.53 8.49
N ASN A 52 7.42 7.10 9.24
CA ASN A 52 7.68 8.54 9.22
C ASN A 52 9.17 8.84 9.28
N TYR A 53 9.68 9.55 8.29
CA TYR A 53 11.09 9.92 8.16
C TYR A 53 11.39 11.35 8.65
N PHE A 54 10.36 12.17 8.89
CA PHE A 54 10.52 13.60 9.15
C PHE A 54 10.11 13.99 10.57
N LYS A 55 8.83 14.19 10.81
CA LYS A 55 8.30 14.71 12.06
C LYS A 55 7.51 13.65 12.81
N LYS A 56 7.86 13.42 14.08
CA LYS A 56 7.10 12.50 14.94
C LYS A 56 5.64 12.94 15.08
N ILE A 57 4.72 12.02 14.87
CA ILE A 57 3.29 12.19 15.12
C ILE A 57 3.02 11.73 16.55
N LYS A 58 2.31 12.53 17.33
CA LYS A 58 1.96 12.20 18.72
C LYS A 58 0.91 11.08 18.77
N GLN A 59 0.90 10.34 19.87
CA GLN A 59 -0.10 9.30 20.18
C GLN A 59 -0.11 8.07 19.24
N VAL A 60 0.92 7.90 18.41
CA VAL A 60 1.09 6.73 17.54
C VAL A 60 2.52 6.23 17.60
N GLN A 61 2.73 4.97 17.21
CA GLN A 61 4.07 4.42 17.10
C GLN A 61 4.73 4.88 15.79
N ASN A 62 5.71 5.76 15.90
CA ASN A 62 6.48 6.21 14.74
C ASN A 62 7.62 5.23 14.47
N ILE A 63 7.73 4.75 13.25
CA ILE A 63 8.75 3.80 12.82
C ILE A 63 9.55 4.39 11.67
N ARG A 64 10.85 4.13 11.67
CA ARG A 64 11.76 4.41 10.56
C ARG A 64 12.39 3.10 10.12
N PRO A 65 11.85 2.43 9.10
CA PRO A 65 12.49 1.24 8.58
C PRO A 65 13.88 1.57 8.07
N THR A 66 14.85 0.75 8.42
CA THR A 66 16.27 0.94 8.07
C THR A 66 16.67 0.11 6.85
N SER A 67 15.84 -0.84 6.47
CA SER A 67 16.03 -1.74 5.35
C SER A 67 14.76 -1.93 4.54
N LEU A 68 14.89 -2.48 3.35
CA LEU A 68 13.76 -2.89 2.53
C LEU A 68 13.00 -4.06 3.20
N ASN A 69 13.69 -4.95 3.91
CA ASN A 69 13.09 -6.04 4.68
C ASN A 69 12.14 -5.50 5.76
N ASP A 70 12.56 -4.44 6.49
CA ASP A 70 11.71 -3.80 7.51
C ASP A 70 10.50 -3.11 6.88
N PHE A 71 10.72 -2.37 5.77
CA PHE A 71 9.65 -1.66 5.08
C PHE A 71 8.58 -2.63 4.55
N LEU A 72 9.00 -3.67 3.85
CA LEU A 72 8.08 -4.68 3.32
C LEU A 72 7.44 -5.52 4.42
N GLY A 73 8.20 -5.83 5.47
CA GLY A 73 7.68 -6.51 6.65
C GLY A 73 6.56 -5.73 7.33
N LEU A 74 6.70 -4.41 7.46
CA LEU A 74 5.65 -3.55 8.01
C LEU A 74 4.36 -3.59 7.17
N ILE A 75 4.45 -3.64 5.85
CA ILE A 75 3.27 -3.76 4.98
C ILE A 75 2.70 -5.18 5.05
N LYS A 76 3.54 -6.21 4.92
CA LYS A 76 3.13 -7.63 4.90
C LYS A 76 2.36 -8.04 6.17
N ASN A 77 2.75 -7.51 7.33
CA ASN A 77 2.13 -7.89 8.61
C ASN A 77 1.03 -6.93 9.08
N ALA A 78 0.75 -5.84 8.34
CA ALA A 78 -0.35 -4.94 8.66
C ALA A 78 -1.72 -5.62 8.41
N SER A 79 -2.71 -5.32 9.22
CA SER A 79 -4.09 -5.72 8.99
C SER A 79 -4.82 -4.78 8.01
N MET A 80 -4.43 -3.51 8.01
CA MET A 80 -4.94 -2.48 7.12
C MET A 80 -3.84 -1.46 6.84
N VAL A 81 -3.74 -0.99 5.60
CA VAL A 81 -2.75 0.01 5.18
C VAL A 81 -3.44 1.28 4.69
N PHE A 82 -3.11 2.41 5.30
CA PHE A 82 -3.50 3.74 4.84
C PHE A 82 -2.28 4.41 4.20
N THR A 83 -2.38 4.79 2.93
CA THR A 83 -1.19 5.28 2.23
C THR A 83 -1.47 6.37 1.21
N ALA A 84 -0.60 7.39 1.15
CA ALA A 84 -0.54 8.33 0.05
C ALA A 84 0.73 8.12 -0.81
N SER A 85 1.36 6.96 -0.67
CA SER A 85 2.56 6.57 -1.41
C SER A 85 2.22 5.55 -2.49
N TYR A 86 2.74 5.77 -3.71
CA TYR A 86 2.67 4.80 -4.79
C TYR A 86 3.21 3.41 -4.38
N HIS A 87 4.38 3.38 -3.72
CA HIS A 87 4.97 2.12 -3.26
C HIS A 87 4.17 1.48 -2.11
N GLY A 88 3.58 2.30 -1.22
CA GLY A 88 2.70 1.78 -0.18
C GLY A 88 1.49 1.06 -0.76
N MET A 89 0.82 1.66 -1.75
CA MET A 89 -0.30 1.04 -2.46
C MET A 89 0.15 -0.22 -3.23
N LEU A 90 1.25 -0.12 -3.99
CA LEU A 90 1.77 -1.23 -4.78
C LEU A 90 2.05 -2.46 -3.94
N PHE A 91 2.78 -2.32 -2.84
CA PHE A 91 3.10 -3.45 -1.97
C PHE A 91 1.92 -3.92 -1.13
N SER A 92 0.94 -3.05 -0.82
CA SER A 92 -0.32 -3.51 -0.25
C SER A 92 -1.04 -4.48 -1.18
N ILE A 93 -1.08 -4.18 -2.47
CA ILE A 93 -1.66 -5.06 -3.49
C ILE A 93 -0.85 -6.37 -3.61
N TYR A 94 0.48 -6.31 -3.66
CA TYR A 94 1.32 -7.51 -3.73
C TYR A 94 1.15 -8.45 -2.54
N TYR A 95 0.96 -7.90 -1.32
CA TYR A 95 0.77 -8.70 -0.10
C TYR A 95 -0.70 -8.95 0.24
N HIS A 96 -1.63 -8.67 -0.68
CA HIS A 96 -3.08 -8.85 -0.49
C HIS A 96 -3.58 -8.22 0.82
N LYS A 97 -3.16 -6.98 1.07
CA LYS A 97 -3.57 -6.24 2.27
C LYS A 97 -4.85 -5.44 2.00
N GLU A 98 -5.70 -5.38 2.99
CA GLU A 98 -6.73 -4.34 3.03
C GLU A 98 -6.03 -2.98 3.01
N PHE A 99 -6.49 -2.05 2.16
CA PHE A 99 -5.85 -0.74 2.06
C PHE A 99 -6.82 0.35 1.61
N GLN A 100 -6.52 1.55 2.02
CA GLN A 100 -7.09 2.78 1.49
C GLN A 100 -5.96 3.70 1.04
N PHE A 101 -6.07 4.21 -0.18
CA PHE A 101 -5.06 5.11 -0.71
C PHE A 101 -5.59 6.55 -0.81
N TYR A 102 -4.67 7.49 -0.80
CA TYR A 102 -4.94 8.92 -0.89
C TYR A 102 -4.07 9.55 -1.97
N THR A 103 -4.59 10.60 -2.59
CA THR A 103 -3.86 11.33 -3.60
C THR A 103 -3.00 12.44 -2.99
N ARG A 104 -2.07 12.95 -3.77
CA ARG A 104 -1.23 14.12 -3.48
C ARG A 104 -1.35 15.11 -4.62
N ALA A 105 -0.60 16.22 -4.54
CA ALA A 105 -0.55 17.24 -5.57
C ALA A 105 -0.27 16.68 -6.98
N HIS A 106 0.51 15.60 -7.10
CA HIS A 106 0.75 14.88 -8.36
C HIS A 106 -0.05 13.56 -8.39
N LYS A 107 -1.34 13.68 -8.63
CA LYS A 107 -2.34 12.60 -8.54
C LYS A 107 -2.13 11.45 -9.54
N SER A 108 -1.50 11.70 -10.70
CA SER A 108 -1.59 10.85 -11.90
C SER A 108 -1.13 9.40 -11.70
N ARG A 109 0.02 9.14 -11.06
CA ARG A 109 0.56 7.78 -10.94
C ARG A 109 -0.27 6.85 -10.07
N VAL A 110 -0.74 7.33 -8.92
CA VAL A 110 -1.52 6.53 -7.97
C VAL A 110 -2.90 6.24 -8.56
N LEU A 111 -3.56 7.27 -9.13
CA LEU A 111 -4.86 7.10 -9.77
C LEU A 111 -4.77 6.21 -11.03
N SER A 112 -3.72 6.36 -11.86
CA SER A 112 -3.52 5.49 -13.02
C SER A 112 -3.32 4.03 -12.62
N LEU A 113 -2.61 3.76 -11.53
CA LEU A 113 -2.48 2.40 -10.99
C LEU A 113 -3.81 1.88 -10.46
N ALA A 114 -4.53 2.71 -9.69
CA ALA A 114 -5.84 2.34 -9.13
C ALA A 114 -6.87 2.02 -10.21
N ASP A 115 -6.92 2.83 -11.27
CA ASP A 115 -7.81 2.61 -12.42
C ASP A 115 -7.47 1.31 -13.14
N ARG A 116 -6.20 1.09 -13.48
CA ARG A 116 -5.75 -0.15 -14.12
C ARG A 116 -6.08 -1.40 -13.32
N LEU A 117 -5.95 -1.35 -12.01
CA LEU A 117 -6.19 -2.48 -11.14
C LEU A 117 -7.64 -2.59 -10.66
N GLY A 118 -8.50 -1.62 -11.01
CA GLY A 118 -9.91 -1.62 -10.65
C GLY A 118 -10.18 -1.39 -9.17
N VAL A 119 -9.33 -0.59 -8.50
CA VAL A 119 -9.41 -0.31 -7.06
C VAL A 119 -9.65 1.18 -6.76
N LEU A 120 -10.24 1.94 -7.69
CA LEU A 120 -10.58 3.35 -7.49
C LEU A 120 -11.54 3.57 -6.31
N ASN A 121 -12.41 2.61 -6.03
CA ASN A 121 -13.32 2.61 -4.88
C ASN A 121 -12.59 2.62 -3.52
N HIS A 122 -11.29 2.31 -3.47
CA HIS A 122 -10.45 2.42 -2.27
C HIS A 122 -9.75 3.77 -2.13
N CYS A 123 -10.14 4.78 -2.92
CA CYS A 123 -9.65 6.15 -2.78
C CYS A 123 -10.31 6.84 -1.58
N GLY A 124 -9.54 7.11 -0.52
CA GLY A 124 -10.04 7.75 0.70
C GLY A 124 -10.32 9.24 0.55
N ASP A 125 -9.88 9.89 -0.54
CA ASP A 125 -10.22 11.29 -0.79
C ASP A 125 -11.70 11.46 -1.13
N GLU A 126 -12.32 10.44 -1.73
CA GLU A 126 -13.69 10.46 -2.23
C GLU A 126 -14.66 9.65 -1.36
N ASN A 127 -14.14 8.68 -0.59
CA ASN A 127 -14.94 7.76 0.20
C ASN A 127 -14.74 7.99 1.71
N LYS A 128 -15.79 7.71 2.48
CA LYS A 128 -15.71 7.71 3.94
C LYS A 128 -15.19 6.38 4.43
N ILE A 129 -14.37 6.39 5.49
CA ILE A 129 -13.79 5.16 6.04
C ILE A 129 -14.85 4.24 6.66
N GLU A 130 -15.95 4.79 7.14
CA GLU A 130 -17.07 4.03 7.69
C GLU A 130 -17.80 3.18 6.62
N GLU A 131 -17.66 3.54 5.34
CA GLU A 131 -18.24 2.86 4.19
C GLU A 131 -17.23 1.95 3.49
N TYR A 132 -16.06 1.72 4.11
CA TYR A 132 -14.98 0.89 3.54
C TYR A 132 -15.47 -0.53 3.25
N GLN A 133 -15.16 -1.01 2.06
CA GLN A 133 -15.41 -2.38 1.63
C GLN A 133 -14.08 -3.10 1.40
N ASN A 134 -14.05 -4.40 1.68
CA ASN A 134 -12.85 -5.20 1.50
C ASN A 134 -12.43 -5.29 0.03
N VAL A 135 -11.13 -5.42 -0.20
CA VAL A 135 -10.56 -5.57 -1.54
C VAL A 135 -10.91 -6.94 -2.12
N VAL A 136 -11.52 -6.97 -3.30
CA VAL A 136 -11.81 -8.21 -4.02
C VAL A 136 -10.57 -8.61 -4.84
N TYR A 137 -9.66 -9.32 -4.20
CA TYR A 137 -8.34 -9.64 -4.77
C TYR A 137 -8.40 -10.53 -6.01
N GLU A 138 -9.37 -11.40 -6.19
CA GLU A 138 -9.52 -12.22 -7.40
C GLU A 138 -9.51 -11.37 -8.68
N ASN A 139 -10.25 -10.25 -8.67
CA ASN A 139 -10.28 -9.33 -9.81
C ASN A 139 -8.98 -8.52 -9.96
N VAL A 140 -8.36 -8.16 -8.84
CA VAL A 140 -7.11 -7.38 -8.82
C VAL A 140 -5.95 -8.23 -9.34
N GLU A 141 -5.82 -9.48 -8.92
CA GLU A 141 -4.79 -10.42 -9.36
C GLU A 141 -4.78 -10.60 -10.88
N LYS A 142 -5.96 -10.82 -11.46
CA LYS A 142 -6.10 -10.93 -12.91
C LYS A 142 -5.55 -9.70 -13.62
N ARG A 143 -5.89 -8.51 -13.17
CA ARG A 143 -5.42 -7.25 -13.75
C ARG A 143 -3.92 -7.02 -13.51
N VAL A 144 -3.40 -7.42 -12.35
CA VAL A 144 -1.96 -7.39 -12.05
C VAL A 144 -1.19 -8.26 -13.04
N GLU A 145 -1.67 -9.48 -13.31
CA GLU A 145 -1.00 -10.39 -14.24
C GLU A 145 -1.08 -9.89 -15.69
N GLU A 146 -2.22 -9.38 -16.13
CA GLU A 146 -2.38 -8.75 -17.45
C GLU A 146 -1.39 -7.58 -17.61
N PHE A 147 -1.25 -6.74 -16.58
CA PHE A 147 -0.32 -5.61 -16.60
C PHE A 147 1.14 -6.07 -16.59
N ARG A 148 1.46 -7.13 -15.85
CA ARG A 148 2.79 -7.74 -15.82
C ARG A 148 3.18 -8.28 -17.19
N MET A 149 2.32 -9.08 -17.81
CA MET A 149 2.54 -9.66 -19.13
C MET A 149 2.74 -8.60 -20.21
N HIS A 150 1.92 -7.54 -20.20
CA HIS A 150 2.11 -6.42 -21.10
C HIS A 150 3.48 -5.73 -20.90
N SER A 151 3.88 -5.49 -19.65
CA SER A 151 5.18 -4.86 -19.34
C SER A 151 6.37 -5.72 -19.80
N ILE A 152 6.27 -7.05 -19.64
CA ILE A 152 7.29 -8.00 -20.11
C ILE A 152 7.36 -8.02 -21.64
N SER A 153 6.21 -8.00 -22.32
CA SER A 153 6.14 -7.97 -23.78
C SER A 153 6.82 -6.72 -24.35
N VAL A 154 6.53 -5.54 -23.77
CA VAL A 154 7.18 -4.29 -24.18
C VAL A 154 8.69 -4.35 -23.98
N LEU A 155 9.17 -4.87 -22.83
CA LEU A 155 10.60 -5.02 -22.58
C LEU A 155 11.28 -5.94 -23.59
N LYS A 156 10.66 -7.08 -23.91
CA LYS A 156 11.20 -8.02 -24.91
C LYS A 156 11.32 -7.36 -26.28
N SER A 157 10.28 -6.67 -26.74
CA SER A 157 10.33 -5.97 -28.05
C SER A 157 11.42 -4.91 -28.12
N MET A 158 11.77 -4.27 -27.00
CA MET A 158 12.87 -3.28 -26.94
C MET A 158 14.28 -3.91 -26.91
N LEU A 159 14.39 -5.19 -26.56
CA LEU A 159 15.66 -5.91 -26.53
C LEU A 159 15.93 -6.65 -27.85
N ASP A 160 14.91 -6.89 -28.67
CA ASP A 160 15.01 -7.54 -29.97
C ASP A 160 15.30 -6.55 -31.12
N GLU A 161 15.35 -5.22 -30.82
CA GLU A 161 15.82 -4.15 -31.71
C GLU A 161 17.34 -3.87 -31.52
#